data_b3adf54e1bc4b34917bfcc34e73ae146
#
_entry.id   b3adf54e1bc4b34917bfcc34e73ae146
#
_cell.length_a   1.000
_cell.length_b   1.000
_cell.length_c   1.000
_cell.angle_alpha   90.00
_cell.angle_beta   90.00
_cell.angle_gamma   90.00
#
_symmetry.space_group_name_H-M   'P 1'
#
loop_
_entity.id
_entity.type
_entity.pdbx_description
1 polymer ?
#
loop_
_entity_poly.entity_id
_entity_poly.type
_entity_poly.pdbx_seq_one_letter_code
_entity_poly.pdbx_strand_id
1 'polypeptide(L)'
;MTSAGILLYRRIGGVVEVLLCHPGGPVWAKRDEGAWSVPKGEVAKDEDLLEVARREFHEEVGIPLSCARPLPLGSVTLRSGKVVHAWACEGDVDPADQRSNAFSMEWPPRSGRVQEFPEVDRVEWFHPEAARRKLNAAQTALVDRLLDLLEES
;
A
#
# COMPACT_ATOMS: atom_id res chain seq x y z
N MET A 1 17.17 -3.92 0.71
CA MET A 1 16.41 -2.79 1.25
C MET A 1 15.12 -3.30 1.87
N THR A 2 14.69 -2.65 2.92
CA THR A 2 13.52 -3.05 3.70
C THR A 2 12.47 -1.94 3.67
N SER A 3 11.22 -2.34 3.46
CA SER A 3 10.07 -1.44 3.52
C SER A 3 9.08 -1.96 4.55
N ALA A 4 8.23 -1.07 5.03
CA ALA A 4 7.14 -1.43 5.95
C ALA A 4 5.84 -0.80 5.47
N GLY A 5 4.74 -1.51 5.61
CA GLY A 5 3.44 -1.04 5.14
C GLY A 5 2.27 -1.58 5.92
N ILE A 6 1.11 -1.01 5.64
CA ILE A 6 -0.16 -1.36 6.28
C ILE A 6 -1.14 -1.84 5.22
N LEU A 7 -1.72 -3.01 5.43
CA LEU A 7 -2.87 -3.48 4.65
C LEU A 7 -4.13 -3.17 5.47
N LEU A 8 -4.81 -2.09 5.10
CA LEU A 8 -6.07 -1.72 5.74
C LEU A 8 -7.18 -2.61 5.19
N TYR A 9 -8.03 -3.13 6.06
CA TYR A 9 -9.17 -3.94 5.64
C TYR A 9 -10.42 -3.50 6.39
N ARG A 10 -11.55 -3.81 5.79
CA ARG A 10 -12.87 -3.59 6.39
C ARG A 10 -13.79 -4.74 6.04
N ARG A 11 -14.91 -4.84 6.74
CA ARG A 11 -15.95 -5.84 6.45
C ARG A 11 -17.25 -5.10 6.14
N ILE A 12 -17.77 -5.39 4.96
CA ILE A 12 -19.06 -4.84 4.51
C ILE A 12 -19.99 -6.02 4.27
N GLY A 13 -21.04 -6.14 5.06
CA GLY A 13 -21.97 -7.25 4.95
C GLY A 13 -21.32 -8.61 5.12
N GLY A 14 -20.29 -8.69 5.97
CA GLY A 14 -19.53 -9.94 6.19
C GLY A 14 -18.46 -10.22 5.18
N VAL A 15 -18.30 -9.37 4.17
CA VAL A 15 -17.30 -9.54 3.13
C VAL A 15 -16.09 -8.65 3.41
N VAL A 16 -14.89 -9.23 3.36
CA VAL A 16 -13.64 -8.50 3.56
C VAL A 16 -13.27 -7.72 2.31
N GLU A 17 -12.88 -6.47 2.51
CA GLU A 17 -12.29 -5.64 1.46
C GLU A 17 -10.96 -5.09 1.96
N VAL A 18 -10.00 -4.95 1.06
CA VAL A 18 -8.67 -4.40 1.36
C VAL A 18 -8.43 -3.14 0.56
N LEU A 19 -7.73 -2.19 1.16
CA LEU A 19 -7.39 -0.93 0.52
C LEU A 19 -6.02 -1.03 -0.12
N LEU A 20 -5.96 -0.75 -1.42
CA LEU A 20 -4.72 -0.75 -2.17
C LEU A 20 -4.45 0.62 -2.76
N CYS A 21 -3.17 0.89 -3.01
CA CYS A 21 -2.67 2.13 -3.58
C CYS A 21 -2.22 1.93 -5.01
N HIS A 22 -2.62 2.82 -5.90
CA HIS A 22 -2.10 2.87 -7.26
C HIS A 22 -0.92 3.86 -7.28
N PRO A 23 0.25 3.44 -7.78
CA PRO A 23 1.40 4.35 -7.84
C PRO A 23 1.15 5.49 -8.81
N GLY A 24 1.55 6.70 -8.40
CA GLY A 24 1.38 7.88 -9.21
C GLY A 24 2.53 8.09 -10.18
N GLY A 25 2.37 9.13 -11.00
CA GLY A 25 3.37 9.49 -11.98
C GLY A 25 3.13 8.88 -13.35
N PRO A 26 3.80 9.42 -14.37
CA PRO A 26 3.52 9.05 -15.75
C PRO A 26 3.91 7.62 -16.13
N VAL A 27 4.89 7.03 -15.42
CA VAL A 27 5.34 5.66 -15.71
C VAL A 27 4.23 4.65 -15.42
N TRP A 28 3.41 4.90 -14.40
CA TRP A 28 2.37 3.99 -13.93
C TRP A 28 0.97 4.37 -14.39
N ALA A 29 0.81 5.55 -15.00
CA ALA A 29 -0.51 6.13 -15.26
C ALA A 29 -1.47 5.20 -16.00
N LYS A 30 -0.98 4.36 -16.92
CA LYS A 30 -1.81 3.45 -17.71
C LYS A 30 -1.70 1.99 -17.28
N ARG A 31 -1.01 1.72 -16.19
CA ARG A 31 -0.85 0.35 -15.68
C ARG A 31 -1.88 0.09 -14.60
N ASP A 32 -2.40 -1.10 -14.59
CA ASP A 32 -3.45 -1.51 -13.65
C ASP A 32 -3.09 -2.83 -12.98
N GLU A 33 -3.45 -3.97 -13.55
CA GLU A 33 -3.17 -5.27 -12.93
C GLU A 33 -1.68 -5.47 -12.70
N GLY A 34 -1.34 -5.93 -11.48
CA GLY A 34 0.06 -6.12 -11.08
C GLY A 34 0.77 -4.84 -10.66
N ALA A 35 0.12 -3.69 -10.77
CA ALA A 35 0.73 -2.39 -10.48
C ALA A 35 0.45 -1.87 -9.08
N TRP A 36 -0.63 -2.31 -8.45
CA TRP A 36 -1.07 -1.82 -7.15
C TRP A 36 -0.23 -2.39 -6.01
N SER A 37 -0.22 -1.69 -4.91
CA SER A 37 0.58 -2.04 -3.74
C SER A 37 -0.15 -1.67 -2.46
N VAL A 38 0.26 -2.29 -1.35
CA VAL A 38 -0.09 -1.73 -0.03
C VAL A 38 0.67 -0.41 0.14
N PRO A 39 0.11 0.56 0.86
CA PRO A 39 0.86 1.77 1.21
C PRO A 39 2.08 1.37 2.04
N LYS A 40 3.27 1.73 1.59
CA LYS A 40 4.52 1.32 2.22
C LYS A 40 5.64 2.27 1.86
N GLY A 41 6.69 2.26 2.67
CA GLY A 41 7.89 3.01 2.37
C GLY A 41 9.13 2.39 2.98
N GLU A 42 10.27 2.89 2.56
CA GLU A 42 11.55 2.36 2.99
C GLU A 42 11.84 2.70 4.45
N VAL A 43 12.42 1.72 5.13
CA VAL A 43 12.82 1.84 6.54
C VAL A 43 14.28 2.22 6.59
N ALA A 44 14.59 3.33 7.24
CA ALA A 44 15.95 3.74 7.48
C ALA A 44 16.54 2.91 8.63
N LYS A 45 17.87 2.87 8.69
CA LYS A 45 18.57 2.19 9.77
C LYS A 45 18.06 2.70 11.12
N ASP A 46 17.80 1.77 12.03
CA ASP A 46 17.37 2.05 13.41
C ASP A 46 15.93 2.58 13.55
N GLU A 47 15.13 2.60 12.48
CA GLU A 47 13.72 2.93 12.58
C GLU A 47 12.89 1.69 12.93
N ASP A 48 11.82 1.91 13.70
CA ASP A 48 10.86 0.85 14.01
C ASP A 48 9.96 0.59 12.82
N LEU A 49 9.85 -0.68 12.42
CA LEU A 49 9.10 -1.08 11.22
C LEU A 49 7.63 -0.65 11.28
N LEU A 50 6.96 -0.89 12.40
CA LEU A 50 5.54 -0.56 12.51
C LEU A 50 5.31 0.96 12.48
N GLU A 51 6.18 1.72 13.12
CA GLU A 51 6.08 3.18 13.09
C GLU A 51 6.27 3.73 11.69
N VAL A 52 7.20 3.16 10.92
CA VAL A 52 7.40 3.52 9.52
C VAL A 52 6.16 3.17 8.71
N ALA A 53 5.58 1.98 8.93
CA ALA A 53 4.37 1.57 8.24
C ALA A 53 3.22 2.55 8.48
N ARG A 54 3.03 3.01 9.72
CA ARG A 54 2.01 4.01 10.07
C ARG A 54 2.28 5.35 9.41
N ARG A 55 3.52 5.80 9.44
CA ARG A 55 3.92 7.07 8.80
C ARG A 55 3.67 7.02 7.30
N GLU A 56 4.06 5.94 6.65
CA GLU A 56 3.91 5.79 5.20
C GLU A 56 2.44 5.70 4.80
N PHE A 57 1.61 5.06 5.61
CA PHE A 57 0.18 5.08 5.37
C PHE A 57 -0.33 6.52 5.38
N HIS A 58 0.06 7.31 6.37
CA HIS A 58 -0.37 8.70 6.47
C HIS A 58 0.12 9.54 5.27
N GLU A 59 1.37 9.33 4.84
CA GLU A 59 1.95 10.08 3.72
C GLU A 59 1.31 9.73 2.37
N GLU A 60 0.95 8.47 2.15
CA GLU A 60 0.42 8.01 0.86
C GLU A 60 -1.10 8.07 0.78
N VAL A 61 -1.78 7.84 1.88
CA VAL A 61 -3.24 7.85 1.92
C VAL A 61 -3.79 9.19 2.43
N GLY A 62 -3.07 9.83 3.36
CA GLY A 62 -3.41 11.16 3.85
C GLY A 62 -4.61 11.20 4.77
N ILE A 63 -5.09 10.06 5.23
CA ILE A 63 -6.25 9.94 6.11
C ILE A 63 -5.76 9.37 7.43
N PRO A 64 -6.17 9.95 8.58
CA PRO A 64 -5.76 9.42 9.88
C PRO A 64 -6.13 7.95 10.05
N LEU A 65 -5.18 7.15 10.50
CA LEU A 65 -5.38 5.73 10.76
C LEU A 65 -5.47 5.49 12.26
N SER A 66 -6.60 4.94 12.68
CA SER A 66 -6.78 4.47 14.05
C SER A 66 -6.72 2.95 14.03
N CYS A 67 -5.61 2.40 14.50
CA CYS A 67 -5.41 0.95 14.52
C CYS A 67 -4.80 0.57 15.86
N ALA A 68 -5.65 0.09 16.78
CA ALA A 68 -5.22 -0.29 18.13
C ALA A 68 -4.51 -1.64 18.13
N ARG A 69 -4.83 -2.52 17.18
CA ARG A 69 -4.31 -3.89 17.16
C ARG A 69 -3.82 -4.28 15.76
N PRO A 70 -2.65 -3.80 15.36
CA PRO A 70 -2.09 -4.23 14.08
C PRO A 70 -1.74 -5.72 14.13
N LEU A 71 -2.16 -6.45 13.10
CA LEU A 71 -1.91 -7.89 12.98
C LEU A 71 -0.69 -8.10 12.09
N PRO A 72 0.39 -8.70 12.61
CA PRO A 72 1.57 -8.95 11.76
C PRO A 72 1.22 -9.92 10.62
N LEU A 73 1.56 -9.52 9.40
CA LEU A 73 1.39 -10.36 8.22
C LEU A 73 2.72 -10.97 7.75
N GLY A 74 3.83 -10.66 8.45
CA GLY A 74 5.14 -11.12 8.05
C GLY A 74 5.70 -10.31 6.90
N SER A 75 6.55 -10.92 6.11
CA SER A 75 7.21 -10.22 5.01
C SER A 75 7.06 -10.96 3.69
N VAL A 76 7.22 -10.20 2.62
CA VAL A 76 7.33 -10.72 1.26
C VAL A 76 8.54 -10.08 0.61
N THR A 77 9.13 -10.76 -0.37
CA THR A 77 10.28 -10.23 -1.10
C THR A 77 9.85 -9.91 -2.53
N LEU A 78 10.00 -8.65 -2.90
CA LEU A 78 9.67 -8.19 -4.25
C LEU A 78 10.70 -8.72 -5.25
N ARG A 79 10.33 -8.69 -6.52
CA ARG A 79 11.23 -9.12 -7.60
C ARG A 79 12.55 -8.35 -7.60
N SER A 80 12.55 -7.10 -7.16
CA SER A 80 13.74 -6.27 -7.04
C SER A 80 14.67 -6.71 -5.91
N GLY A 81 14.23 -7.61 -5.04
CA GLY A 81 14.97 -8.00 -3.84
C GLY A 81 14.56 -7.23 -2.59
N LYS A 82 13.75 -6.20 -2.72
CA LYS A 82 13.25 -5.42 -1.59
C LYS A 82 12.33 -6.29 -0.74
N VAL A 83 12.53 -6.27 0.58
CA VAL A 83 11.68 -6.99 1.54
C VAL A 83 10.64 -6.04 2.11
N VAL A 84 9.38 -6.43 2.06
CA VAL A 84 8.27 -5.63 2.60
C VAL A 84 7.69 -6.35 3.81
N HIS A 85 7.76 -5.69 4.96
CA HIS A 85 7.08 -6.15 6.17
C HIS A 85 5.72 -5.45 6.24
N ALA A 86 4.67 -6.19 6.59
CA ALA A 86 3.32 -5.61 6.59
C ALA A 86 2.54 -5.99 7.84
N TRP A 87 1.62 -5.12 8.20
CA TRP A 87 0.62 -5.33 9.25
C TRP A 87 -0.75 -5.07 8.67
N ALA A 88 -1.73 -5.83 9.14
CA ALA A 88 -3.12 -5.57 8.81
C ALA A 88 -3.76 -4.72 9.90
N CYS A 89 -4.56 -3.76 9.50
CA CYS A 89 -5.34 -2.94 10.41
C CYS A 89 -6.78 -2.91 9.93
N GLU A 90 -7.72 -3.02 10.87
CA GLU A 90 -9.13 -2.87 10.55
C GLU A 90 -9.52 -1.40 10.65
N GLY A 91 -10.20 -0.90 9.64
CA GLY A 91 -10.67 0.48 9.63
C GLY A 91 -11.40 0.78 8.34
N ASP A 92 -11.97 1.98 8.28
CA ASP A 92 -12.69 2.42 7.09
C ASP A 92 -12.25 3.83 6.74
N VAL A 93 -12.06 4.05 5.44
CA VAL A 93 -11.71 5.37 4.90
C VAL A 93 -12.48 5.57 3.61
N ASP A 94 -12.77 6.82 3.30
CA ASP A 94 -13.38 7.16 2.02
C ASP A 94 -12.24 7.45 1.02
N PRO A 95 -12.12 6.66 -0.05
CA PRO A 95 -11.06 6.90 -1.06
C PRO A 95 -11.06 8.31 -1.64
N ALA A 96 -12.21 8.99 -1.64
CA ALA A 96 -12.31 10.37 -2.12
C ALA A 96 -11.52 11.36 -1.26
N ASP A 97 -11.24 11.00 -0.01
CA ASP A 97 -10.49 11.86 0.91
C ASP A 97 -8.97 11.65 0.83
N GLN A 98 -8.52 10.77 -0.03
CA GLN A 98 -7.10 10.43 -0.15
C GLN A 98 -6.25 11.64 -0.56
N ARG A 99 -5.13 11.81 0.12
CA ARG A 99 -4.11 12.82 -0.18
C ARG A 99 -2.74 12.17 -0.06
N SER A 100 -1.90 12.36 -1.06
CA SER A 100 -0.57 11.77 -1.09
C SER A 100 0.50 12.83 -1.11
N ASN A 101 1.67 12.52 -0.56
CA ASN A 101 2.87 13.30 -0.78
C ASN A 101 3.24 13.23 -2.26
N ALA A 102 4.00 14.22 -2.70
CA ALA A 102 4.44 14.31 -4.08
C ALA A 102 5.93 13.95 -4.20
N PHE A 103 6.31 13.55 -5.39
CA PHE A 103 7.72 13.40 -5.76
C PHE A 103 7.98 14.16 -7.05
N SER A 104 9.24 14.50 -7.28
CA SER A 104 9.66 15.22 -8.49
C SER A 104 10.42 14.28 -9.43
N MET A 105 10.19 14.43 -10.72
CA MET A 105 10.95 13.71 -11.72
C MET A 105 11.02 14.51 -13.01
N GLU A 106 12.06 14.26 -13.79
CA GLU A 106 12.16 14.82 -15.13
C GLU A 106 11.15 14.12 -16.05
N TRP A 107 10.25 14.88 -16.62
CA TRP A 107 9.28 14.34 -17.54
C TRP A 107 8.87 15.38 -18.58
N PRO A 108 8.85 15.09 -19.89
CA PRO A 108 9.27 13.81 -20.48
C PRO A 108 10.77 13.53 -20.25
N PRO A 109 11.21 12.26 -20.47
CA PRO A 109 12.63 11.94 -20.32
C PRO A 109 13.50 12.85 -21.18
N ARG A 110 14.60 13.33 -20.61
CA ARG A 110 15.57 14.20 -21.27
C ARG A 110 15.02 15.55 -21.73
N SER A 111 13.88 15.97 -21.17
CA SER A 111 13.26 17.26 -21.53
C SER A 111 13.87 18.44 -20.78
N GLY A 112 14.55 18.17 -19.67
CA GLY A 112 15.00 19.21 -18.75
C GLY A 112 13.90 19.79 -17.89
N ARG A 113 12.68 19.24 -17.99
CA ARG A 113 11.52 19.71 -17.21
C ARG A 113 11.31 18.81 -15.99
N VAL A 114 11.43 19.39 -14.81
CA VAL A 114 11.12 18.71 -13.57
C VAL A 114 9.66 18.97 -13.23
N GLN A 115 8.88 17.92 -13.04
CA GLN A 115 7.47 18.01 -12.69
C GLN A 115 7.20 17.23 -11.41
N GLU A 116 6.18 17.64 -10.67
CA GLU A 116 5.74 16.96 -9.47
C GLU A 116 4.55 16.06 -9.76
N PHE A 117 4.57 14.88 -9.17
CA PHE A 117 3.48 13.90 -9.26
C PHE A 117 3.17 13.36 -7.87
N PRO A 118 1.92 12.96 -7.57
CA PRO A 118 1.63 12.30 -6.31
C PRO A 118 2.32 10.93 -6.27
N GLU A 119 2.82 10.52 -5.12
CA GLU A 119 3.39 9.19 -4.97
C GLU A 119 2.33 8.10 -5.15
N VAL A 120 1.11 8.39 -4.68
CA VAL A 120 -0.07 7.54 -4.88
C VAL A 120 -1.15 8.41 -5.51
N ASP A 121 -1.61 8.05 -6.70
CA ASP A 121 -2.60 8.86 -7.40
C ASP A 121 -4.04 8.52 -7.00
N ARG A 122 -4.29 7.31 -6.51
CA ARG A 122 -5.59 6.93 -5.98
C ARG A 122 -5.49 5.71 -5.10
N VAL A 123 -6.50 5.52 -4.25
CA VAL A 123 -6.67 4.30 -3.46
C VAL A 123 -8.07 3.76 -3.73
N GLU A 124 -8.23 2.45 -3.64
CA GLU A 124 -9.53 1.80 -3.85
C GLU A 124 -9.65 0.58 -2.95
N TRP A 125 -10.89 0.28 -2.61
CA TRP A 125 -11.24 -0.95 -1.90
C TRP A 125 -11.44 -2.08 -2.91
N PHE A 126 -10.89 -3.25 -2.60
CA PHE A 126 -11.02 -4.43 -3.45
C PHE A 126 -11.43 -5.63 -2.63
N HIS A 127 -12.27 -6.49 -3.21
CA HIS A 127 -12.46 -7.84 -2.70
C HIS A 127 -11.14 -8.60 -2.85
N PRO A 128 -10.89 -9.62 -2.00
CA PRO A 128 -9.61 -10.34 -2.04
C PRO A 128 -9.24 -10.88 -3.43
N GLU A 129 -10.20 -11.40 -4.17
CA GLU A 129 -9.95 -11.95 -5.51
C GLU A 129 -9.45 -10.88 -6.48
N ALA A 130 -10.11 -9.73 -6.48
CA ALA A 130 -9.66 -8.59 -7.30
C ALA A 130 -8.31 -8.06 -6.82
N ALA A 131 -8.10 -8.01 -5.51
CA ALA A 131 -6.84 -7.56 -4.93
C ALA A 131 -5.66 -8.41 -5.42
N ARG A 132 -5.85 -9.72 -5.53
CA ARG A 132 -4.79 -10.60 -6.03
C ARG A 132 -4.39 -10.28 -7.47
N ARG A 133 -5.34 -9.87 -8.29
CA ARG A 133 -5.04 -9.46 -9.68
C ARG A 133 -4.38 -8.09 -9.75
N LYS A 134 -4.82 -7.17 -8.89
CA LYS A 134 -4.33 -5.78 -8.91
C LYS A 134 -2.95 -5.62 -8.31
N LEU A 135 -2.66 -6.38 -7.26
CA LEU A 135 -1.40 -6.25 -6.52
C LEU A 135 -0.19 -6.69 -7.34
N ASN A 136 0.92 -6.04 -7.06
CA ASN A 136 2.23 -6.57 -7.38
C ASN A 136 2.27 -8.04 -6.92
N ALA A 137 2.71 -8.92 -7.81
CA ALA A 137 2.58 -10.38 -7.60
C ALA A 137 3.15 -10.86 -6.26
N ALA A 138 4.28 -10.32 -5.84
CA ALA A 138 4.91 -10.73 -4.58
C ALA A 138 4.07 -10.36 -3.35
N GLN A 139 3.20 -9.37 -3.46
CA GLN A 139 2.38 -8.91 -2.33
C GLN A 139 1.07 -9.68 -2.18
N THR A 140 0.72 -10.53 -3.13
CA THR A 140 -0.55 -11.28 -3.06
C THR A 140 -0.62 -12.18 -1.83
N ALA A 141 0.52 -12.70 -1.37
CA ALA A 141 0.57 -13.51 -0.17
C ALA A 141 0.07 -12.79 1.08
N LEU A 142 0.18 -11.46 1.11
CA LEU A 142 -0.29 -10.66 2.25
C LEU A 142 -1.81 -10.76 2.40
N VAL A 143 -2.53 -10.76 1.28
CA VAL A 143 -3.99 -10.92 1.29
C VAL A 143 -4.37 -12.29 1.81
N ASP A 144 -3.68 -13.34 1.36
CA ASP A 144 -3.95 -14.70 1.79
C ASP A 144 -3.69 -14.87 3.29
N ARG A 145 -2.60 -14.32 3.79
CA ARG A 145 -2.26 -14.35 5.21
C ARG A 145 -3.29 -13.60 6.06
N LEU A 146 -3.79 -12.48 5.55
CA LEU A 146 -4.85 -11.73 6.24
C LEU A 146 -6.10 -12.59 6.38
N LEU A 147 -6.55 -13.21 5.28
CA LEU A 147 -7.74 -14.04 5.31
C LEU A 147 -7.59 -15.22 6.28
N ASP A 148 -6.42 -15.84 6.32
CA ASP A 148 -6.16 -16.92 7.26
C ASP A 148 -6.26 -16.44 8.71
N LEU A 149 -5.72 -15.27 9.03
CA LEU A 149 -5.81 -14.71 10.37
C LEU A 149 -7.24 -14.38 10.77
N LEU A 150 -8.04 -13.90 9.85
CA LEU A 150 -9.43 -13.53 10.12
C LEU A 150 -10.32 -14.75 10.32
N GLU A 151 -9.99 -15.87 9.68
CA GLU A 151 -10.72 -17.14 9.87
C GLU A 151 -10.40 -17.77 11.22
N GLU A 152 -9.21 -17.53 11.76
CA GLU A 152 -8.79 -18.09 13.05
C GLU A 152 -9.34 -17.35 14.26
N SER A 153 -9.95 -16.19 14.05
CA SER A 153 -10.45 -15.34 15.15
C SER A 153 -11.92 -15.60 15.51
#